data_89c09ef99724777f8e6e858b7f38e1f4
#
_entry.id   89c09ef99724777f8e6e858b7f38e1f4
#
_cell.length_a   1.000
_cell.length_b   1.000
_cell.length_c   1.000
_cell.angle_alpha   90.00
_cell.angle_beta   90.00
_cell.angle_gamma   90.00
#
_symmetry.space_group_name_H-M   'P 1'
#
loop_
_entity.id
_entity.type
_entity.pdbx_description
1 polymer ?
#
loop_
_entity_poly.entity_id
_entity_poly.type
_entity_poly.pdbx_seq_one_letter_code
_entity_poly.pdbx_strand_id
1 'polypeptide(L)'
;MSLIIIPSIDLRGGQVVRLRQGDYQQQLNYAVDPIETARQFQRTGAKWIHVVDLDGAKEGRPAQAELIGKIASAVSVPVEVGGGVRSTQDVQMLLALGVSRVVVGTWAMENWQWFRDLCHEPSMKDRLVLAVDAKEGMVATRGWTHTTGVSAVDIAQQVSDWPLAALLYTDVAKDGMMTGPNYASTAKLVQAGRVPVIASGGVGVIEHIREVKKTRCWGCIVGRSLYEGTVKLDEALTVAAE
;
A
#
# COMPACT_ATOMS: atom_id res chain seq x y z
N MET A 1 -15.58 13.48 2.41
CA MET A 1 -15.35 12.03 2.69
C MET A 1 -14.36 11.95 3.84
N SER A 2 -14.57 11.04 4.81
CA SER A 2 -13.59 10.76 5.85
C SER A 2 -12.39 10.02 5.25
N LEU A 3 -11.17 10.36 5.67
CA LEU A 3 -9.95 9.68 5.27
C LEU A 3 -9.89 8.31 5.97
N ILE A 4 -9.53 7.25 5.25
CA ILE A 4 -9.29 5.93 5.83
C ILE A 4 -7.83 5.78 6.22
N ILE A 5 -7.55 5.55 7.50
CA ILE A 5 -6.20 5.20 7.96
C ILE A 5 -6.01 3.70 7.80
N ILE A 6 -4.91 3.33 7.14
CA ILE A 6 -4.56 1.96 6.81
C ILE A 6 -3.20 1.66 7.46
N PRO A 7 -3.15 1.02 8.64
CA PRO A 7 -1.90 0.61 9.24
C PRO A 7 -1.21 -0.47 8.40
N SER A 8 0.13 -0.43 8.27
CA SER A 8 0.88 -1.40 7.48
C SER A 8 1.71 -2.37 8.32
N ILE A 9 1.84 -3.58 7.81
CA ILE A 9 2.69 -4.67 8.31
C ILE A 9 3.62 -5.09 7.18
N ASP A 10 4.89 -4.77 7.28
CA ASP A 10 5.90 -5.20 6.32
C ASP A 10 6.53 -6.50 6.82
N LEU A 11 6.47 -7.56 6.01
CA LEU A 11 6.92 -8.90 6.34
C LEU A 11 8.24 -9.23 5.66
N ARG A 12 9.22 -9.74 6.42
CA ARG A 12 10.43 -10.34 5.89
C ARG A 12 10.92 -11.46 6.82
N GLY A 13 11.19 -12.65 6.25
CA GLY A 13 11.61 -13.81 7.06
C GLY A 13 10.64 -14.19 8.17
N GLY A 14 9.33 -13.99 7.98
CA GLY A 14 8.29 -14.24 8.98
C GLY A 14 8.18 -13.18 10.09
N GLN A 15 8.92 -12.09 9.99
CA GLN A 15 8.97 -11.03 11.01
C GLN A 15 8.42 -9.71 10.50
N VAL A 16 7.95 -8.87 11.42
CA VAL A 16 7.58 -7.49 11.11
C VAL A 16 8.84 -6.64 11.05
N VAL A 17 9.04 -5.99 9.90
CA VAL A 17 10.24 -5.18 9.66
C VAL A 17 9.86 -3.82 9.05
N ARG A 18 10.86 -2.96 8.87
CA ARG A 18 10.77 -1.77 8.03
C ARG A 18 12.06 -1.59 7.27
N LEU A 19 11.96 -1.28 5.98
CA LEU A 19 13.08 -0.85 5.16
C LEU A 19 13.10 0.70 5.12
N ARG A 20 14.28 1.30 5.11
CA ARG A 20 14.43 2.73 4.87
C ARG A 20 14.57 2.94 3.36
N GLN A 21 13.63 3.66 2.74
CA GLN A 21 13.58 3.89 1.28
C GLN A 21 13.73 2.61 0.45
N GLY A 22 13.15 1.49 0.90
CA GLY A 22 13.23 0.20 0.21
C GLY A 22 14.60 -0.50 0.27
N ASP A 23 15.59 0.05 0.98
CA ASP A 23 16.92 -0.52 1.09
C ASP A 23 16.95 -1.72 2.05
N TYR A 24 17.16 -2.92 1.50
CA TYR A 24 17.25 -4.18 2.26
C TYR A 24 18.44 -4.23 3.22
N GLN A 25 19.45 -3.37 3.07
CA GLN A 25 20.59 -3.26 3.99
C GLN A 25 20.27 -2.35 5.19
N GLN A 26 19.24 -1.50 5.07
CA GLN A 26 18.78 -0.61 6.12
C GLN A 26 17.45 -1.09 6.72
N GLN A 27 17.45 -2.33 7.20
CA GLN A 27 16.29 -2.96 7.83
C GLN A 27 16.24 -2.65 9.34
N LEU A 28 15.06 -2.25 9.80
CA LEU A 28 14.69 -2.23 11.22
C LEU A 28 13.80 -3.45 11.49
N ASN A 29 14.09 -4.17 12.57
CA ASN A 29 13.26 -5.29 13.03
C ASN A 29 12.41 -4.84 14.22
N TYR A 30 11.13 -5.18 14.20
CA TYR A 30 10.24 -4.97 15.32
C TYR A 30 9.97 -6.32 15.98
N ALA A 31 10.24 -6.40 17.29
CA ALA A 31 10.03 -7.63 18.07
C ALA A 31 8.53 -7.82 18.42
N VAL A 32 7.70 -7.90 17.39
CA VAL A 32 6.24 -8.07 17.49
C VAL A 32 5.77 -9.21 16.61
N ASP A 33 4.73 -9.92 17.03
CA ASP A 33 4.11 -10.97 16.25
C ASP A 33 3.21 -10.34 15.17
N PRO A 34 3.32 -10.74 13.87
CA PRO A 34 2.55 -10.16 12.78
C PRO A 34 1.04 -10.34 12.93
N ILE A 35 0.61 -11.51 13.43
CA ILE A 35 -0.82 -11.83 13.58
C ILE A 35 -1.41 -11.01 14.74
N GLU A 36 -0.70 -10.94 15.87
CA GLU A 36 -1.14 -10.15 17.02
C GLU A 36 -1.12 -8.65 16.70
N THR A 37 -0.17 -8.18 15.89
CA THR A 37 -0.14 -6.80 15.36
C THR A 37 -1.40 -6.49 14.55
N ALA A 38 -1.80 -7.38 13.65
CA ALA A 38 -3.04 -7.22 12.88
C ALA A 38 -4.28 -7.17 13.78
N ARG A 39 -4.36 -8.06 14.77
CA ARG A 39 -5.44 -8.04 15.78
C ARG A 39 -5.46 -6.74 16.58
N GLN A 40 -4.29 -6.24 16.96
CA GLN A 40 -4.17 -4.98 17.68
C GLN A 40 -4.68 -3.81 16.83
N PHE A 41 -4.30 -3.74 15.55
CA PHE A 41 -4.81 -2.71 14.64
C PHE A 41 -6.34 -2.77 14.53
N GLN A 42 -6.92 -3.97 14.36
CA GLN A 42 -8.37 -4.12 14.36
C GLN A 42 -9.01 -3.68 15.68
N ARG A 43 -8.49 -4.09 16.84
CA ARG A 43 -9.03 -3.70 18.16
C ARG A 43 -8.98 -2.19 18.38
N THR A 44 -7.96 -1.52 17.84
CA THR A 44 -7.84 -0.05 17.90
C THR A 44 -8.85 0.65 16.98
N GLY A 45 -9.45 -0.06 16.01
CA GLY A 45 -10.51 0.47 15.15
C GLY A 45 -10.11 0.67 13.69
N ALA A 46 -8.96 0.17 13.25
CA ALA A 46 -8.58 0.15 11.84
C ALA A 46 -9.69 -0.51 11.00
N LYS A 47 -9.98 0.07 9.83
CA LYS A 47 -10.97 -0.46 8.88
C LYS A 47 -10.36 -1.26 7.75
N TRP A 48 -9.06 -1.14 7.54
CA TRP A 48 -8.22 -1.84 6.58
C TRP A 48 -6.86 -2.09 7.19
N ILE A 49 -6.18 -3.14 6.74
CA ILE A 49 -4.78 -3.43 7.05
C ILE A 49 -4.04 -3.63 5.73
N HIS A 50 -2.89 -2.99 5.58
CA HIS A 50 -1.98 -3.18 4.45
C HIS A 50 -0.85 -4.12 4.85
N VAL A 51 -0.57 -5.15 4.04
CA VAL A 51 0.53 -6.08 4.26
C VAL A 51 1.48 -6.06 3.07
N VAL A 52 2.77 -5.99 3.32
CA VAL A 52 3.80 -6.03 2.29
C VAL A 52 4.66 -7.28 2.47
N ASP A 53 4.68 -8.15 1.46
CA ASP A 53 5.60 -9.28 1.37
C ASP A 53 6.92 -8.81 0.75
N LEU A 54 7.88 -8.43 1.59
CA LEU A 54 9.19 -7.94 1.13
C LEU A 54 10.07 -9.07 0.57
N ASP A 55 9.93 -10.30 1.07
CA ASP A 55 10.60 -11.45 0.46
C ASP A 55 10.01 -11.72 -0.93
N GLY A 56 8.69 -11.67 -1.05
CA GLY A 56 8.00 -11.80 -2.32
C GLY A 56 8.38 -10.71 -3.32
N ALA A 57 8.47 -9.47 -2.88
CA ALA A 57 8.93 -8.36 -3.73
C ALA A 57 10.33 -8.62 -4.30
N LYS A 58 11.22 -9.22 -3.52
CA LYS A 58 12.58 -9.60 -3.92
C LYS A 58 12.59 -10.83 -4.83
N GLU A 59 11.82 -11.88 -4.48
CA GLU A 59 11.82 -13.16 -5.19
C GLU A 59 10.95 -13.14 -6.45
N GLY A 60 10.00 -12.22 -6.55
CA GLY A 60 9.07 -12.14 -7.67
C GLY A 60 7.94 -13.17 -7.66
N ARG A 61 7.57 -13.61 -6.47
CA ARG A 61 6.42 -14.47 -6.19
C ARG A 61 5.99 -14.25 -4.73
N PRO A 62 4.72 -14.45 -4.34
CA PRO A 62 4.32 -14.36 -2.94
C PRO A 62 5.08 -15.41 -2.08
N ALA A 63 6.05 -14.94 -1.29
CA ALA A 63 6.93 -15.81 -0.49
C ALA A 63 6.35 -16.07 0.91
N GLN A 64 5.59 -15.13 1.46
CA GLN A 64 4.99 -15.21 2.80
C GLN A 64 3.48 -15.58 2.76
N ALA A 65 3.02 -16.25 1.68
CA ALA A 65 1.59 -16.50 1.43
C ALA A 65 0.89 -17.22 2.61
N GLU A 66 1.54 -18.19 3.24
CA GLU A 66 0.97 -18.89 4.40
C GLU A 66 0.76 -17.96 5.60
N LEU A 67 1.75 -17.13 5.93
CA LEU A 67 1.64 -16.14 7.02
C LEU A 67 0.58 -15.08 6.72
N ILE A 68 0.53 -14.61 5.47
CA ILE A 68 -0.48 -13.66 4.99
C ILE A 68 -1.88 -14.24 5.15
N GLY A 69 -2.09 -15.53 4.79
CA GLY A 69 -3.35 -16.22 5.01
C GLY A 69 -3.74 -16.32 6.50
N LYS A 70 -2.77 -16.58 7.38
CA LYS A 70 -2.98 -16.56 8.83
C LYS A 70 -3.37 -15.16 9.35
N ILE A 71 -2.74 -14.11 8.85
CA ILE A 71 -3.09 -12.72 9.18
C ILE A 71 -4.52 -12.42 8.72
N ALA A 72 -4.85 -12.69 7.45
CA ALA A 72 -6.16 -12.42 6.89
C ALA A 72 -7.27 -13.17 7.64
N SER A 73 -7.02 -14.42 8.06
CA SER A 73 -7.97 -15.22 8.82
C SER A 73 -8.11 -14.80 10.30
N ALA A 74 -7.12 -14.09 10.85
CA ALA A 74 -7.09 -13.68 12.26
C ALA A 74 -7.89 -12.41 12.56
N VAL A 75 -8.31 -11.68 11.53
CA VAL A 75 -9.03 -10.41 11.62
C VAL A 75 -10.30 -10.43 10.79
N SER A 76 -11.29 -9.62 11.16
CA SER A 76 -12.52 -9.44 10.38
C SER A 76 -12.50 -8.21 9.47
N VAL A 77 -11.52 -7.32 9.66
CA VAL A 77 -11.31 -6.18 8.76
C VAL A 77 -10.62 -6.64 7.48
N PRO A 78 -10.93 -6.04 6.33
CA PRO A 78 -10.30 -6.41 5.07
C PRO A 78 -8.79 -6.14 5.10
N VAL A 79 -8.05 -7.06 4.47
CA VAL A 79 -6.60 -7.00 4.32
C VAL A 79 -6.26 -6.82 2.84
N GLU A 80 -5.40 -5.87 2.52
CA GLU A 80 -4.79 -5.72 1.20
C GLU A 80 -3.32 -6.11 1.26
N VAL A 81 -2.83 -6.77 0.20
CA VAL A 81 -1.48 -7.34 0.18
C VAL A 81 -0.75 -6.97 -1.10
N GLY A 82 0.49 -6.52 -0.96
CA GLY A 82 1.45 -6.30 -2.04
C GLY A 82 2.76 -7.05 -1.81
N GLY A 83 3.54 -7.19 -2.90
CA GLY A 83 4.84 -7.85 -2.87
C GLY A 83 4.87 -9.15 -3.66
N GLY A 84 5.69 -9.21 -4.71
CA GLY A 84 5.96 -10.41 -5.48
C GLY A 84 4.90 -10.86 -6.50
N VAL A 85 3.76 -10.20 -6.60
CA VAL A 85 2.67 -10.59 -7.50
C VAL A 85 3.07 -10.37 -8.97
N ARG A 86 3.16 -11.45 -9.75
CA ARG A 86 3.57 -11.43 -11.17
C ARG A 86 2.70 -12.27 -12.10
N SER A 87 1.64 -12.88 -11.61
CA SER A 87 0.74 -13.70 -12.41
C SER A 87 -0.70 -13.63 -11.93
N THR A 88 -1.64 -14.02 -12.79
CA THR A 88 -3.05 -14.20 -12.42
C THR A 88 -3.21 -15.25 -11.32
N GLN A 89 -2.37 -16.29 -11.34
CA GLN A 89 -2.37 -17.35 -10.33
C GLN A 89 -1.96 -16.81 -8.94
N ASP A 90 -0.97 -15.91 -8.87
CA ASP A 90 -0.60 -15.26 -7.60
C ASP A 90 -1.76 -14.47 -7.01
N VAL A 91 -2.46 -13.69 -7.87
CA VAL A 91 -3.65 -12.92 -7.45
C VAL A 91 -4.73 -13.87 -6.93
N GLN A 92 -5.09 -14.90 -7.68
CA GLN A 92 -6.12 -15.86 -7.31
C GLN A 92 -5.77 -16.59 -6.01
N MET A 93 -4.52 -17.00 -5.85
CA MET A 93 -4.02 -17.66 -4.64
C MET A 93 -4.17 -16.76 -3.41
N LEU A 94 -3.74 -15.50 -3.48
CA LEU A 94 -3.87 -14.56 -2.37
C LEU A 94 -5.35 -14.30 -2.01
N LEU A 95 -6.22 -14.12 -3.01
CA LEU A 95 -7.66 -13.96 -2.78
C LEU A 95 -8.29 -15.21 -2.14
N ALA A 96 -7.86 -16.41 -2.55
CA ALA A 96 -8.31 -17.68 -1.95
C ALA A 96 -7.88 -17.84 -0.48
N LEU A 97 -6.76 -17.21 -0.08
CA LEU A 97 -6.30 -17.15 1.31
C LEU A 97 -7.06 -16.12 2.19
N GLY A 98 -8.08 -15.45 1.65
CA GLY A 98 -8.90 -14.50 2.38
C GLY A 98 -8.43 -13.03 2.27
N VAL A 99 -7.43 -12.75 1.44
CA VAL A 99 -7.02 -11.38 1.13
C VAL A 99 -8.16 -10.67 0.37
N SER A 100 -8.47 -9.44 0.75
CA SER A 100 -9.59 -8.68 0.17
C SER A 100 -9.20 -7.97 -1.12
N ARG A 101 -7.96 -7.46 -1.21
CA ARG A 101 -7.39 -6.75 -2.36
C ARG A 101 -5.95 -7.16 -2.57
N VAL A 102 -5.53 -7.24 -3.83
CA VAL A 102 -4.15 -7.52 -4.21
C VAL A 102 -3.54 -6.28 -4.85
N VAL A 103 -2.39 -5.87 -4.33
CA VAL A 103 -1.64 -4.70 -4.78
C VAL A 103 -0.59 -5.15 -5.79
N VAL A 104 -0.65 -4.62 -7.01
CA VAL A 104 0.28 -4.93 -8.09
C VAL A 104 1.00 -3.64 -8.53
N GLY A 105 2.32 -3.63 -8.45
CA GLY A 105 3.15 -2.48 -8.80
C GLY A 105 3.98 -2.72 -10.06
N THR A 106 5.28 -2.95 -9.90
CA THR A 106 6.25 -3.11 -10.99
C THR A 106 5.75 -4.00 -12.12
N TRP A 107 5.16 -5.16 -11.79
CA TRP A 107 4.71 -6.11 -12.81
C TRP A 107 3.55 -5.56 -13.66
N ALA A 108 2.65 -4.79 -13.08
CA ALA A 108 1.59 -4.11 -13.83
C ALA A 108 2.16 -3.08 -14.82
N MET A 109 3.19 -2.31 -14.40
CA MET A 109 3.85 -1.33 -15.26
C MET A 109 4.62 -1.98 -16.41
N GLU A 110 5.26 -3.13 -16.16
CA GLU A 110 6.05 -3.87 -17.16
C GLU A 110 5.16 -4.72 -18.08
N ASN A 111 3.95 -5.10 -17.64
CA ASN A 111 3.01 -5.96 -18.34
C ASN A 111 1.60 -5.32 -18.36
N TRP A 112 1.54 -4.11 -18.91
CA TRP A 112 0.35 -3.26 -18.85
C TRP A 112 -0.92 -3.90 -19.45
N GLN A 113 -0.77 -4.59 -20.59
CA GLN A 113 -1.90 -5.28 -21.23
C GLN A 113 -2.45 -6.41 -20.34
N TRP A 114 -1.57 -7.24 -19.76
CA TRP A 114 -1.98 -8.28 -18.82
C TRP A 114 -2.76 -7.70 -17.64
N PHE A 115 -2.24 -6.62 -17.03
CA PHE A 115 -2.89 -6.00 -15.88
C PHE A 115 -4.24 -5.39 -16.26
N ARG A 116 -4.32 -4.74 -17.42
CA ARG A 116 -5.58 -4.21 -17.96
C ARG A 116 -6.62 -5.31 -18.13
N ASP A 117 -6.25 -6.40 -18.78
CA ASP A 117 -7.16 -7.52 -19.06
C ASP A 117 -7.63 -8.15 -17.75
N LEU A 118 -6.72 -8.35 -16.78
CA LEU A 118 -7.04 -8.85 -15.47
C LEU A 118 -8.01 -7.93 -14.70
N CYS A 119 -7.82 -6.62 -14.75
CA CYS A 119 -8.73 -5.66 -14.10
C CYS A 119 -10.15 -5.75 -14.63
N HIS A 120 -10.32 -6.07 -15.93
CA HIS A 120 -11.62 -6.14 -16.57
C HIS A 120 -12.30 -7.51 -16.47
N GLU A 121 -11.65 -8.50 -15.85
CA GLU A 121 -12.33 -9.74 -15.48
C GLU A 121 -13.39 -9.47 -14.39
N PRO A 122 -14.65 -9.91 -14.57
CA PRO A 122 -15.73 -9.63 -13.61
C PRO A 122 -15.43 -10.05 -12.18
N SER A 123 -14.67 -11.14 -12.00
CA SER A 123 -14.24 -11.66 -10.68
C SER A 123 -13.22 -10.77 -9.98
N MET A 124 -12.54 -9.88 -10.72
CA MET A 124 -11.48 -8.99 -10.21
C MET A 124 -11.97 -7.56 -9.93
N LYS A 125 -13.25 -7.27 -10.19
CA LYS A 125 -13.82 -5.95 -9.92
C LYS A 125 -13.61 -5.58 -8.44
N ASP A 126 -13.04 -4.40 -8.19
CA ASP A 126 -12.72 -3.85 -6.86
C ASP A 126 -11.77 -4.75 -6.02
N ARG A 127 -11.01 -5.66 -6.67
CA ARG A 127 -10.06 -6.56 -6.01
C ARG A 127 -8.60 -6.21 -6.26
N LEU A 128 -8.33 -5.34 -7.22
CA LEU A 128 -6.97 -4.97 -7.59
C LEU A 128 -6.68 -3.53 -7.20
N VAL A 129 -5.50 -3.31 -6.66
CA VAL A 129 -4.92 -1.99 -6.39
C VAL A 129 -3.68 -1.83 -7.27
N LEU A 130 -3.62 -0.75 -8.03
CA LEU A 130 -2.42 -0.41 -8.79
C LEU A 130 -1.47 0.40 -7.93
N ALA A 131 -0.29 -0.15 -7.63
CA ALA A 131 0.76 0.61 -6.95
C ALA A 131 1.57 1.44 -7.96
N VAL A 132 1.64 2.73 -7.69
CA VAL A 132 2.37 3.74 -8.46
C VAL A 132 3.41 4.38 -7.53
N ASP A 133 4.57 3.78 -7.47
CA ASP A 133 5.72 4.38 -6.80
C ASP A 133 6.34 5.41 -7.72
N ALA A 134 6.64 6.59 -7.22
CA ALA A 134 7.19 7.66 -8.05
C ALA A 134 8.38 8.36 -7.41
N LYS A 135 9.34 8.73 -8.25
CA LYS A 135 10.45 9.60 -7.91
C LYS A 135 10.34 10.86 -8.75
N GLU A 136 10.25 12.02 -8.09
CA GLU A 136 10.07 13.32 -8.77
C GLU A 136 8.86 13.34 -9.73
N GLY A 137 7.78 12.61 -9.36
CA GLY A 137 6.56 12.50 -10.13
C GLY A 137 6.58 11.48 -11.27
N MET A 138 7.73 10.89 -11.58
CA MET A 138 7.88 9.84 -12.61
C MET A 138 7.80 8.46 -11.98
N VAL A 139 7.10 7.54 -12.62
CA VAL A 139 6.91 6.17 -12.12
C VAL A 139 8.25 5.45 -11.99
N ALA A 140 8.48 4.85 -10.82
CA ALA A 140 9.64 4.03 -10.51
C ALA A 140 9.24 2.55 -10.40
N THR A 141 10.09 1.66 -10.86
CA THR A 141 9.89 0.20 -10.87
C THR A 141 11.11 -0.53 -10.33
N ARG A 142 11.02 -1.86 -10.20
CA ARG A 142 12.13 -2.74 -9.78
C ARG A 142 12.75 -2.36 -8.45
N GLY A 143 11.91 -2.19 -7.43
CA GLY A 143 12.38 -1.74 -6.11
C GLY A 143 13.01 -0.35 -6.16
N TRP A 144 12.43 0.53 -7.01
CA TRP A 144 12.78 1.96 -7.16
C TRP A 144 14.14 2.24 -7.82
N THR A 145 14.75 1.21 -8.41
CA THR A 145 16.05 1.33 -9.09
C THR A 145 15.94 1.81 -10.53
N HIS A 146 14.74 1.75 -11.11
CA HIS A 146 14.48 2.17 -12.49
C HIS A 146 13.36 3.21 -12.52
N THR A 147 13.61 4.38 -13.10
CA THR A 147 12.60 5.42 -13.33
C THR A 147 12.14 5.35 -14.79
N THR A 148 10.83 5.29 -14.99
CA THR A 148 10.22 5.28 -16.34
C THR A 148 10.08 6.70 -16.89
N GLY A 149 9.75 6.83 -18.19
CA GLY A 149 9.39 8.11 -18.80
C GLY A 149 7.91 8.50 -18.60
N VAL A 150 7.15 7.78 -17.78
CA VAL A 150 5.70 7.98 -17.58
C VAL A 150 5.45 8.68 -16.27
N SER A 151 4.61 9.73 -16.24
CA SER A 151 4.25 10.39 -14.99
C SER A 151 3.17 9.61 -14.23
N ALA A 152 3.19 9.72 -12.89
CA ALA A 152 2.15 9.13 -12.05
C ALA A 152 0.76 9.71 -12.35
N VAL A 153 0.68 10.98 -12.77
CA VAL A 153 -0.57 11.65 -13.16
C VAL A 153 -1.13 11.05 -14.45
N ASP A 154 -0.29 10.78 -15.44
CA ASP A 154 -0.72 10.15 -16.69
C ASP A 154 -1.28 8.73 -16.44
N ILE A 155 -0.67 7.97 -15.52
CA ILE A 155 -1.20 6.68 -15.08
C ILE A 155 -2.58 6.84 -14.44
N ALA A 156 -2.75 7.81 -13.52
CA ALA A 156 -4.04 8.05 -12.87
C ALA A 156 -5.14 8.41 -13.88
N GLN A 157 -4.83 9.19 -14.91
CA GLN A 157 -5.74 9.51 -16.01
C GLN A 157 -6.09 8.28 -16.84
N GLN A 158 -5.08 7.48 -17.21
CA GLN A 158 -5.23 6.32 -18.06
C GLN A 158 -6.10 5.24 -17.41
N VAL A 159 -6.02 5.05 -16.08
CA VAL A 159 -6.82 4.06 -15.36
C VAL A 159 -8.13 4.61 -14.80
N SER A 160 -8.49 5.86 -15.10
CA SER A 160 -9.60 6.57 -14.48
C SER A 160 -10.93 5.82 -14.50
N ASP A 161 -11.18 5.06 -15.56
CA ASP A 161 -12.43 4.30 -15.76
C ASP A 161 -12.23 2.77 -15.56
N TRP A 162 -11.08 2.34 -15.04
CA TRP A 162 -10.85 0.92 -14.78
C TRP A 162 -11.53 0.50 -13.47
N PRO A 163 -11.99 -0.76 -13.38
CA PRO A 163 -12.67 -1.28 -12.19
C PRO A 163 -11.69 -1.63 -11.06
N LEU A 164 -10.74 -0.73 -10.79
CA LEU A 164 -9.77 -0.83 -9.72
C LEU A 164 -10.38 -0.48 -8.36
N ALA A 165 -9.94 -1.16 -7.33
CA ALA A 165 -10.26 -0.83 -5.95
C ALA A 165 -9.65 0.50 -5.51
N ALA A 166 -8.39 0.73 -5.88
CA ALA A 166 -7.65 1.96 -5.59
C ALA A 166 -6.39 2.09 -6.46
N LEU A 167 -5.82 3.29 -6.44
CA LEU A 167 -4.47 3.60 -6.89
C LEU A 167 -3.65 3.94 -5.64
N LEU A 168 -2.64 3.13 -5.34
CA LEU A 168 -1.72 3.34 -4.22
C LEU A 168 -0.53 4.16 -4.70
N TYR A 169 -0.40 5.37 -4.21
CA TYR A 169 0.68 6.28 -4.58
C TYR A 169 1.72 6.41 -3.47
N THR A 170 2.98 6.09 -3.79
CA THR A 170 4.12 6.25 -2.89
C THR A 170 5.15 7.21 -3.51
N ASP A 171 5.46 8.31 -2.82
CA ASP A 171 6.66 9.09 -3.14
C ASP A 171 7.88 8.40 -2.51
N VAL A 172 8.74 7.82 -3.35
CA VAL A 172 9.93 7.06 -2.94
C VAL A 172 10.87 7.86 -2.05
N ALA A 173 11.01 9.18 -2.31
CA ALA A 173 11.87 10.05 -1.50
C ALA A 173 11.33 10.29 -0.09
N LYS A 174 10.03 10.03 0.14
CA LYS A 174 9.35 10.22 1.41
C LYS A 174 9.20 8.92 2.20
N ASP A 175 9.24 7.76 1.53
CA ASP A 175 8.98 6.47 2.19
C ASP A 175 10.02 6.16 3.27
N GLY A 176 9.53 5.81 4.46
CA GLY A 176 10.35 5.52 5.63
C GLY A 176 11.03 6.73 6.29
N MET A 177 10.91 7.96 5.75
CA MET A 177 11.61 9.15 6.22
C MET A 177 10.89 9.92 7.33
N MET A 178 9.57 9.70 7.52
CA MET A 178 8.75 10.36 8.54
C MET A 178 8.71 11.91 8.42
N THR A 179 8.94 12.44 7.21
CA THR A 179 9.00 13.90 6.91
C THR A 179 7.74 14.47 6.27
N GLY A 180 6.68 13.69 6.26
CA GLY A 180 5.40 13.99 5.61
C GLY A 180 5.31 13.41 4.19
N PRO A 181 4.13 12.93 3.79
CA PRO A 181 3.82 12.52 2.42
C PRO A 181 3.97 13.67 1.41
N ASN A 182 3.98 13.33 0.12
CA ASN A 182 3.92 14.33 -0.94
C ASN A 182 2.47 14.77 -1.19
N TYR A 183 2.00 15.73 -0.43
CA TYR A 183 0.60 16.20 -0.49
C TYR A 183 0.24 16.76 -1.86
N ALA A 184 1.13 17.53 -2.48
CA ALA A 184 0.88 18.17 -3.77
C ALA A 184 0.70 17.11 -4.88
N SER A 185 1.58 16.12 -4.93
CA SER A 185 1.45 15.03 -5.90
C SER A 185 0.22 14.16 -5.62
N THR A 186 -0.06 13.82 -4.35
CA THR A 186 -1.27 13.09 -3.97
C THR A 186 -2.54 13.83 -4.45
N ALA A 187 -2.62 15.15 -4.21
CA ALA A 187 -3.76 15.96 -4.66
C ALA A 187 -3.91 15.97 -6.18
N LYS A 188 -2.80 16.04 -6.93
CA LYS A 188 -2.82 15.97 -8.40
C LYS A 188 -3.37 14.62 -8.89
N LEU A 189 -2.99 13.49 -8.26
CA LEU A 189 -3.51 12.17 -8.64
C LEU A 189 -5.02 12.07 -8.34
N VAL A 190 -5.47 12.58 -7.19
CA VAL A 190 -6.91 12.63 -6.84
C VAL A 190 -7.72 13.42 -7.88
N GLN A 191 -7.16 14.51 -8.41
CA GLN A 191 -7.82 15.32 -9.43
C GLN A 191 -7.75 14.72 -10.83
N ALA A 192 -6.77 13.87 -11.10
CA ALA A 192 -6.48 13.33 -12.42
C ALA A 192 -7.43 12.21 -12.84
N GLY A 193 -8.04 11.49 -11.90
CA GLY A 193 -8.86 10.32 -12.21
C GLY A 193 -10.00 10.09 -11.20
N ARG A 194 -10.79 9.04 -11.45
CA ARG A 194 -11.94 8.65 -10.60
C ARG A 194 -11.61 7.50 -9.66
N VAL A 195 -10.51 6.79 -9.92
CA VAL A 195 -10.07 5.69 -9.05
C VAL A 195 -9.68 6.26 -7.68
N PRO A 196 -10.16 5.68 -6.56
CA PRO A 196 -9.78 6.12 -5.22
C PRO A 196 -8.26 6.09 -5.03
N VAL A 197 -7.68 7.16 -4.47
CA VAL A 197 -6.24 7.25 -4.24
C VAL A 197 -5.93 6.94 -2.78
N ILE A 198 -4.93 6.10 -2.55
CA ILE A 198 -4.31 5.82 -1.24
C ILE A 198 -2.94 6.50 -1.23
N ALA A 199 -2.73 7.41 -0.29
CA ALA A 199 -1.42 8.01 -0.05
C ALA A 199 -0.53 7.07 0.77
N SER A 200 0.74 6.95 0.40
CA SER A 200 1.72 6.13 1.12
C SER A 200 3.07 6.85 1.25
N GLY A 201 3.79 6.48 2.31
CA GLY A 201 5.13 6.98 2.60
C GLY A 201 5.15 8.32 3.36
N GLY A 202 6.07 8.44 4.32
CA GLY A 202 6.42 9.70 4.97
C GLY A 202 5.63 10.13 6.19
N VAL A 203 4.51 9.49 6.56
CA VAL A 203 3.75 9.86 7.77
C VAL A 203 4.63 9.66 9.01
N GLY A 204 4.91 10.73 9.75
CA GLY A 204 5.78 10.70 10.93
C GLY A 204 5.16 11.31 12.18
N VAL A 205 4.20 12.22 12.02
CA VAL A 205 3.48 12.89 13.10
C VAL A 205 2.01 13.05 12.73
N ILE A 206 1.15 13.31 13.71
CA ILE A 206 -0.31 13.42 13.52
C ILE A 206 -0.68 14.54 12.54
N GLU A 207 0.07 15.62 12.51
CA GLU A 207 -0.13 16.76 11.62
C GLU A 207 -0.06 16.36 10.14
N HIS A 208 0.77 15.39 9.80
CA HIS A 208 0.85 14.85 8.44
C HIS A 208 -0.49 14.24 7.99
N ILE A 209 -1.24 13.63 8.91
CA ILE A 209 -2.58 13.07 8.60
C ILE A 209 -3.58 14.18 8.31
N ARG A 210 -3.54 15.30 9.06
CA ARG A 210 -4.36 16.47 8.77
C ARG A 210 -4.10 17.04 7.38
N GLU A 211 -2.82 17.11 6.99
CA GLU A 211 -2.44 17.60 5.65
C GLU A 211 -2.85 16.61 4.55
N VAL A 212 -2.68 15.28 4.77
CA VAL A 212 -3.15 14.27 3.81
C VAL A 212 -4.66 14.38 3.60
N LYS A 213 -5.44 14.58 4.66
CA LYS A 213 -6.89 14.74 4.58
C LYS A 213 -7.31 15.88 3.65
N LYS A 214 -6.57 17.00 3.62
CA LYS A 214 -6.83 18.12 2.71
C LYS A 214 -6.70 17.76 1.23
N THR A 215 -5.93 16.71 0.89
CA THR A 215 -5.78 16.23 -0.49
C THR A 215 -7.03 15.56 -1.03
N ARG A 216 -7.96 15.16 -0.15
CA ARG A 216 -9.19 14.41 -0.45
C ARG A 216 -8.92 13.00 -1.01
N CYS A 217 -7.74 12.43 -0.78
CA CYS A 217 -7.51 11.02 -1.09
C CYS A 217 -8.41 10.11 -0.22
N TRP A 218 -8.66 8.91 -0.70
CA TRP A 218 -9.53 7.95 -0.03
C TRP A 218 -8.90 7.36 1.22
N GLY A 219 -7.60 7.05 1.19
CA GLY A 219 -6.90 6.41 2.28
C GLY A 219 -5.47 6.91 2.45
N CYS A 220 -4.90 6.60 3.61
CA CYS A 220 -3.50 6.87 3.93
C CYS A 220 -2.89 5.69 4.65
N ILE A 221 -1.82 5.13 4.08
CA ILE A 221 -1.02 4.10 4.74
C ILE A 221 -0.12 4.73 5.79
N VAL A 222 -0.15 4.16 6.99
CA VAL A 222 0.71 4.56 8.12
C VAL A 222 1.47 3.32 8.59
N GLY A 223 2.79 3.36 8.49
CA GLY A 223 3.68 2.26 8.85
C GLY A 223 4.58 2.61 10.02
N ARG A 224 5.83 2.96 9.72
CA ARG A 224 6.94 3.17 10.64
C ARG A 224 6.58 3.94 11.92
N SER A 225 5.85 5.06 11.78
CA SER A 225 5.48 5.92 12.90
C SER A 225 4.59 5.26 13.95
N LEU A 226 3.80 4.23 13.57
CA LEU A 226 3.01 3.44 14.53
C LEU A 226 3.90 2.57 15.41
N TYR A 227 4.93 1.95 14.83
CA TYR A 227 5.88 1.10 15.57
C TYR A 227 6.86 1.90 16.41
N GLU A 228 7.25 3.08 15.97
CA GLU A 228 8.12 4.00 16.72
C GLU A 228 7.34 4.87 17.73
N GLY A 229 6.00 4.78 17.75
CA GLY A 229 5.14 5.47 18.70
C GLY A 229 5.03 6.99 18.49
N THR A 230 5.52 7.53 17.36
CA THR A 230 5.40 8.95 17.02
C THR A 230 4.01 9.33 16.52
N VAL A 231 3.23 8.34 16.05
CA VAL A 231 1.80 8.44 15.76
C VAL A 231 1.11 7.30 16.49
N LYS A 232 0.06 7.60 17.24
CA LYS A 232 -0.82 6.59 17.80
C LYS A 232 -1.99 6.35 16.85
N LEU A 233 -2.37 5.07 16.65
CA LEU A 233 -3.40 4.71 15.68
C LEU A 233 -4.77 5.28 16.05
N ASP A 234 -5.14 5.28 17.31
CA ASP A 234 -6.41 5.87 17.81
C ASP A 234 -6.50 7.38 17.55
N GLU A 235 -5.41 8.12 17.79
CA GLU A 235 -5.32 9.54 17.44
C GLU A 235 -5.43 9.76 15.93
N ALA A 236 -4.76 8.92 15.13
CA ALA A 236 -4.81 8.98 13.67
C ALA A 236 -6.24 8.76 13.14
N LEU A 237 -6.94 7.76 13.69
CA LEU A 237 -8.33 7.46 13.34
C LEU A 237 -9.27 8.60 13.71
N THR A 238 -9.07 9.23 14.88
CA THR A 238 -9.86 10.38 15.34
C THR A 238 -9.71 11.55 14.37
N VAL A 239 -8.47 11.95 14.07
CA VAL A 239 -8.17 13.06 13.13
C VAL A 239 -8.69 12.79 11.73
N ALA A 240 -8.63 11.54 11.27
CA ALA A 240 -9.14 11.17 9.96
C ALA A 240 -10.68 11.26 9.86
N ALA A 241 -11.39 11.07 10.99
CA ALA A 241 -12.84 11.14 11.08
C ALA A 241 -13.39 12.58 11.20
N GLU A 242 -12.63 13.52 11.80
CA GLU A 242 -12.98 14.95 11.83
C GLU A 242 -13.29 15.50 10.43
#